data_dae13a03793bb08d50ad24b683b00315
#
_entry.id   dae13a03793bb08d50ad24b683b00315
#
_cell.length_a   1.000
_cell.length_b   1.000
_cell.length_c   1.000
_cell.angle_alpha   90.00
_cell.angle_beta   90.00
_cell.angle_gamma   90.00
#
_symmetry.space_group_name_H-M   'P 1'
#
loop_
_entity.id
_entity.type
_entity.pdbx_description
1 polymer ?
#
loop_
_entity_poly.entity_id
_entity_poly.type
_entity_poly.pdbx_seq_one_letter_code
_entity_poly.pdbx_strand_id
1 'polypeptide(L)'
;QLIDEFGFGYKARTKMRELTVSDMQIIEIIKAVSMNAKVVIMDEPTSSITEGEVRTLFKQVNRLRDSGISIIYITHKMDEIMEIGDDASILRDGQLISTHKVQDLTKDQIITKMVGRQMKDVYPVKTAVPGEIVLELKNLNKKGSFENINLSLRKGEILGMAGLVGAGRTEVFRTVFGLDQLDSG
;
A
#
# COMPACT_ATOMS: atom_id res chain seq x y z
N GLN A 1 -7.39 -25.11 -11.16
CA GLN A 1 -8.78 -25.03 -10.66
C GLN A 1 -8.94 -23.86 -9.68
N LEU A 2 -8.30 -23.84 -8.48
CA LEU A 2 -8.39 -22.68 -7.56
C LEU A 2 -7.85 -21.38 -8.16
N ILE A 3 -6.72 -21.40 -8.83
CA ILE A 3 -6.14 -20.24 -9.52
C ILE A 3 -7.12 -19.65 -10.54
N ASP A 4 -7.80 -20.52 -11.29
CA ASP A 4 -8.79 -20.10 -12.29
C ASP A 4 -10.07 -19.57 -11.64
N GLU A 5 -10.52 -20.17 -10.52
CA GLU A 5 -11.66 -19.71 -9.73
C GLU A 5 -11.44 -18.32 -9.14
N PHE A 6 -10.19 -18.00 -8.76
CA PHE A 6 -9.80 -16.68 -8.27
C PHE A 6 -9.56 -15.66 -9.40
N GLY A 7 -9.63 -16.09 -10.66
CA GLY A 7 -9.53 -15.21 -11.83
C GLY A 7 -8.13 -14.69 -12.11
N PHE A 8 -7.08 -15.38 -11.61
CA PHE A 8 -5.70 -15.02 -11.86
C PHE A 8 -5.17 -15.76 -13.10
N GLY A 9 -4.63 -15.02 -14.06
CA GLY A 9 -4.12 -15.51 -15.33
C GLY A 9 -2.82 -16.32 -15.26
N TYR A 10 -2.47 -16.86 -14.08
CA TYR A 10 -1.23 -17.60 -13.89
C TYR A 10 -1.41 -19.09 -14.10
N LYS A 11 -0.36 -19.71 -14.69
CA LYS A 11 -0.29 -21.16 -14.77
C LYS A 11 0.20 -21.71 -13.44
N ALA A 12 -0.39 -22.83 -12.98
CA ALA A 12 -0.02 -23.49 -11.72
C ALA A 12 1.47 -23.90 -11.62
N ARG A 13 2.20 -23.90 -12.73
CA ARG A 13 3.64 -24.22 -12.80
C ARG A 13 4.53 -22.99 -12.86
N THR A 14 3.98 -21.77 -12.85
CA THR A 14 4.78 -20.54 -12.81
C THR A 14 5.57 -20.50 -11.50
N LYS A 15 6.86 -20.22 -11.60
CA LYS A 15 7.73 -20.18 -10.40
C LYS A 15 7.44 -18.89 -9.62
N MET A 16 7.40 -18.97 -8.31
CA MET A 16 7.14 -17.80 -7.44
C MET A 16 8.09 -16.63 -7.72
N ARG A 17 9.34 -16.88 -8.05
CA ARG A 17 10.32 -15.83 -8.41
C ARG A 17 10.01 -15.05 -9.69
N GLU A 18 9.08 -15.54 -10.50
CA GLU A 18 8.64 -14.92 -11.76
C GLU A 18 7.37 -14.08 -11.56
N LEU A 19 6.81 -14.11 -10.34
CA LEU A 19 5.61 -13.37 -9.94
C LEU A 19 5.98 -12.02 -9.35
N THR A 20 5.07 -11.05 -9.49
CA THR A 20 5.16 -9.79 -8.74
C THR A 20 4.90 -10.03 -7.25
N VAL A 21 5.25 -9.08 -6.40
CA VAL A 21 4.95 -9.15 -4.95
C VAL A 21 3.45 -9.27 -4.71
N SER A 22 2.67 -8.54 -5.48
CA SER A 22 1.22 -8.58 -5.50
C SER A 22 0.68 -9.98 -5.81
N ASP A 23 1.20 -10.60 -6.87
CA ASP A 23 0.80 -11.95 -7.27
C ASP A 23 1.15 -12.99 -6.21
N MET A 24 2.31 -12.84 -5.56
CA MET A 24 2.72 -13.72 -4.46
C MET A 24 1.75 -13.62 -3.28
N GLN A 25 1.29 -12.42 -2.91
CA GLN A 25 0.30 -12.22 -1.84
C GLN A 25 -1.02 -12.95 -2.16
N ILE A 26 -1.47 -12.84 -3.41
CA ILE A 26 -2.69 -13.50 -3.85
C ILE A 26 -2.55 -15.03 -3.80
N ILE A 27 -1.40 -15.57 -4.20
CA ILE A 27 -1.12 -17.01 -4.09
C ILE A 27 -1.14 -17.49 -2.64
N GLU A 28 -0.61 -16.70 -1.69
CA GLU A 28 -0.69 -17.04 -0.26
C GLU A 28 -2.15 -17.08 0.24
N ILE A 29 -3.00 -16.18 -0.24
CA ILE A 29 -4.44 -16.21 0.08
C ILE A 29 -5.10 -17.46 -0.50
N ILE A 30 -4.84 -17.79 -1.77
CA ILE A 30 -5.35 -19.00 -2.42
C ILE A 30 -4.91 -20.27 -1.66
N LYS A 31 -3.68 -20.29 -1.20
CA LYS A 31 -3.13 -21.38 -0.38
C LYS A 31 -3.88 -21.52 0.94
N ALA A 32 -4.10 -20.43 1.68
CA ALA A 32 -4.87 -20.44 2.92
C ALA A 32 -6.29 -21.02 2.71
N VAL A 33 -6.95 -20.60 1.62
CA VAL A 33 -8.28 -21.10 1.23
C VAL A 33 -8.26 -22.58 0.91
N SER A 34 -7.22 -23.08 0.21
CA SER A 34 -7.10 -24.48 -0.18
C SER A 34 -7.00 -25.45 1.01
N MET A 35 -6.69 -24.94 2.19
CA MET A 35 -6.54 -25.72 3.43
C MET A 35 -7.85 -25.93 4.21
N ASN A 36 -9.01 -25.57 3.65
CA ASN A 36 -10.32 -25.61 4.33
C ASN A 36 -10.31 -24.89 5.68
N ALA A 37 -9.59 -23.78 5.76
CA ALA A 37 -9.49 -22.98 6.96
C ALA A 37 -10.87 -22.43 7.36
N LYS A 38 -11.21 -22.50 8.65
CA LYS A 38 -12.42 -21.86 9.20
C LYS A 38 -12.18 -20.37 9.50
N VAL A 39 -10.93 -20.01 9.74
CA VAL A 39 -10.49 -18.64 10.02
C VAL A 39 -9.26 -18.34 9.17
N VAL A 40 -9.26 -17.20 8.51
CA VAL A 40 -8.10 -16.66 7.74
C VAL A 40 -7.66 -15.38 8.40
N ILE A 41 -6.36 -15.25 8.67
CA ILE A 41 -5.76 -14.02 9.19
C ILE A 41 -4.97 -13.37 8.05
N MET A 42 -5.28 -12.11 7.75
CA MET A 42 -4.62 -11.30 6.74
C MET A 42 -3.97 -10.10 7.43
N ASP A 43 -2.64 -10.05 7.40
CA ASP A 43 -1.87 -8.96 8.01
C ASP A 43 -1.32 -8.04 6.91
N GLU A 44 -1.82 -6.79 6.87
CA GLU A 44 -1.46 -5.75 5.89
C GLU A 44 -1.49 -6.24 4.42
N PRO A 45 -2.52 -6.96 3.96
CA PRO A 45 -2.49 -7.65 2.67
C PRO A 45 -2.46 -6.71 1.46
N THR A 46 -2.65 -5.42 1.67
CA THR A 46 -2.68 -4.40 0.60
C THR A 46 -1.43 -3.50 0.59
N SER A 47 -0.43 -3.78 1.43
CA SER A 47 0.74 -2.90 1.59
C SER A 47 1.58 -2.74 0.31
N SER A 48 1.57 -3.74 -0.57
CA SER A 48 2.41 -3.79 -1.77
C SER A 48 1.63 -3.95 -3.09
N ILE A 49 0.31 -3.74 -3.06
CA ILE A 49 -0.56 -3.92 -4.23
C ILE A 49 -1.20 -2.61 -4.68
N THR A 50 -1.57 -2.54 -5.96
CA THR A 50 -2.24 -1.38 -6.57
C THR A 50 -3.72 -1.32 -6.18
N GLU A 51 -4.36 -0.16 -6.33
CA GLU A 51 -5.81 0.00 -6.06
C GLU A 51 -6.69 -0.98 -6.85
N GLY A 52 -6.31 -1.30 -8.10
CA GLY A 52 -7.04 -2.27 -8.91
C GLY A 52 -6.99 -3.68 -8.32
N GLU A 53 -5.83 -4.05 -7.79
CA GLU A 53 -5.60 -5.34 -7.13
C GLU A 53 -6.29 -5.40 -5.76
N VAL A 54 -6.35 -4.28 -5.02
CA VAL A 54 -7.12 -4.17 -3.77
C VAL A 54 -8.60 -4.52 -4.01
N ARG A 55 -9.20 -3.98 -5.05
CA ARG A 55 -10.61 -4.30 -5.41
C ARG A 55 -10.79 -5.79 -5.72
N THR A 56 -9.81 -6.40 -6.37
CA THR A 56 -9.83 -7.84 -6.66
C THR A 56 -9.71 -8.65 -5.38
N LEU A 57 -8.79 -8.25 -4.47
CA LEU A 57 -8.65 -8.85 -3.15
C LEU A 57 -9.96 -8.77 -2.35
N PHE A 58 -10.61 -7.61 -2.29
CA PHE A 58 -11.87 -7.43 -1.56
C PHE A 58 -13.01 -8.30 -2.10
N LYS A 59 -13.08 -8.50 -3.43
CA LYS A 59 -14.02 -9.47 -4.00
C LYS A 59 -13.76 -10.89 -3.48
N GLN A 60 -12.51 -11.27 -3.32
CA GLN A 60 -12.17 -12.60 -2.79
C GLN A 60 -12.45 -12.70 -1.28
N VAL A 61 -12.12 -11.66 -0.51
CA VAL A 61 -12.45 -11.56 0.91
C VAL A 61 -13.96 -11.75 1.13
N ASN A 62 -14.79 -11.03 0.37
CA ASN A 62 -16.23 -11.16 0.44
C ASN A 62 -16.71 -12.57 0.06
N ARG A 63 -16.15 -13.18 -0.98
CA ARG A 63 -16.47 -14.58 -1.35
C ARG A 63 -16.16 -15.56 -0.24
N LEU A 64 -15.02 -15.40 0.45
CA LEU A 64 -14.65 -16.25 1.58
C LEU A 64 -15.61 -16.08 2.73
N ARG A 65 -15.96 -14.86 3.10
CA ARG A 65 -16.97 -14.54 4.10
C ARG A 65 -18.30 -15.20 3.75
N ASP A 66 -18.76 -15.05 2.51
CA ASP A 66 -20.04 -15.61 2.03
C ASP A 66 -20.03 -17.16 2.01
N SER A 67 -18.83 -17.78 1.95
CA SER A 67 -18.64 -19.23 2.11
C SER A 67 -18.61 -19.67 3.58
N GLY A 68 -18.78 -18.76 4.54
CA GLY A 68 -18.78 -19.05 5.97
C GLY A 68 -17.39 -19.09 6.62
N ILE A 69 -16.35 -18.56 5.95
CA ILE A 69 -15.01 -18.43 6.50
C ILE A 69 -14.93 -17.11 7.27
N SER A 70 -14.51 -17.16 8.54
CA SER A 70 -14.25 -15.96 9.34
C SER A 70 -12.90 -15.34 8.96
N ILE A 71 -12.83 -14.01 8.89
CA ILE A 71 -11.62 -13.31 8.48
C ILE A 71 -11.21 -12.33 9.57
N ILE A 72 -9.94 -12.38 9.98
CA ILE A 72 -9.29 -11.35 10.78
C ILE A 72 -8.42 -10.54 9.82
N TYR A 73 -8.82 -9.30 9.58
CA TYR A 73 -8.16 -8.41 8.64
C TYR A 73 -7.42 -7.30 9.42
N ILE A 74 -6.09 -7.30 9.37
CA ILE A 74 -5.26 -6.34 10.07
C ILE A 74 -4.78 -5.30 9.06
N THR A 75 -5.07 -4.02 9.33
CA THR A 75 -4.64 -2.90 8.50
C THR A 75 -4.61 -1.60 9.28
N HIS A 76 -3.81 -0.64 8.81
CA HIS A 76 -3.83 0.74 9.27
C HIS A 76 -4.57 1.67 8.29
N LYS A 77 -5.11 1.13 7.19
CA LYS A 77 -5.84 1.90 6.17
C LYS A 77 -7.33 1.93 6.51
N MET A 78 -7.81 3.07 6.97
CA MET A 78 -9.21 3.23 7.42
C MET A 78 -10.23 2.94 6.32
N ASP A 79 -9.89 3.26 5.06
CA ASP A 79 -10.78 3.03 3.93
C ASP A 79 -11.09 1.53 3.75
N GLU A 80 -10.10 0.68 3.97
CA GLU A 80 -10.27 -0.77 3.89
C GLU A 80 -11.19 -1.29 4.99
N ILE A 81 -11.00 -0.82 6.24
CA ILE A 81 -11.86 -1.20 7.36
C ILE A 81 -13.31 -0.80 7.09
N MET A 82 -13.52 0.42 6.58
CA MET A 82 -14.86 0.94 6.29
C MET A 82 -15.54 0.20 5.14
N GLU A 83 -14.78 -0.38 4.21
CA GLU A 83 -15.32 -1.06 3.03
C GLU A 83 -15.70 -2.52 3.30
N ILE A 84 -14.87 -3.27 4.06
CA ILE A 84 -15.06 -4.73 4.21
C ILE A 84 -15.34 -5.19 5.64
N GLY A 85 -15.14 -4.34 6.65
CA GLY A 85 -15.24 -4.74 8.06
C GLY A 85 -16.67 -4.79 8.57
N ASP A 86 -17.00 -5.82 9.33
CA ASP A 86 -18.23 -5.89 10.12
C ASP A 86 -18.01 -5.27 11.52
N ASP A 87 -16.93 -5.67 12.18
CA ASP A 87 -16.51 -5.18 13.50
C ASP A 87 -15.07 -4.65 13.41
N ALA A 88 -14.77 -3.55 14.08
CA ALA A 88 -13.44 -3.00 14.20
C ALA A 88 -12.95 -3.02 15.64
N SER A 89 -11.88 -3.75 15.89
CA SER A 89 -11.13 -3.77 17.15
C SER A 89 -9.90 -2.87 17.04
N ILE A 90 -9.82 -1.86 17.88
CA ILE A 90 -8.77 -0.85 17.85
C ILE A 90 -7.74 -1.18 18.93
N LEU A 91 -6.49 -1.40 18.50
CA LEU A 91 -5.35 -1.66 19.35
C LEU A 91 -4.42 -0.44 19.35
N ARG A 92 -3.84 -0.16 20.53
CA ARG A 92 -2.81 0.87 20.71
C ARG A 92 -1.87 0.45 21.82
N ASP A 93 -0.56 0.53 21.57
CA ASP A 93 0.49 0.19 22.54
C ASP A 93 0.31 -1.21 23.15
N GLY A 94 -0.12 -2.19 22.33
CA GLY A 94 -0.39 -3.57 22.74
C GLY A 94 -1.67 -3.79 23.55
N GLN A 95 -2.52 -2.77 23.68
CA GLN A 95 -3.78 -2.84 24.44
C GLN A 95 -4.99 -2.72 23.51
N LEU A 96 -6.04 -3.50 23.79
CA LEU A 96 -7.34 -3.33 23.15
C LEU A 96 -8.04 -2.10 23.72
N ILE A 97 -8.21 -1.08 22.90
CA ILE A 97 -8.86 0.19 23.29
C ILE A 97 -10.38 0.04 23.26
N SER A 98 -10.91 -0.51 22.17
CA SER A 98 -12.36 -0.71 22.01
C SER A 98 -12.66 -1.58 20.80
N THR A 99 -13.86 -2.19 20.80
CA THR A 99 -14.44 -2.89 19.65
C THR A 99 -15.80 -2.27 19.34
N HIS A 100 -16.08 -2.03 18.08
CA HIS A 100 -17.32 -1.42 17.61
C HIS A 100 -17.78 -2.03 16.29
N LYS A 101 -19.06 -1.93 15.99
CA LYS A 101 -19.54 -2.15 14.62
C LYS A 101 -18.97 -1.08 13.69
N VAL A 102 -18.48 -1.46 12.52
CA VAL A 102 -17.88 -0.52 11.56
C VAL A 102 -18.92 0.53 11.11
N GLN A 103 -20.16 0.14 10.91
CA GLN A 103 -21.26 1.04 10.53
C GLN A 103 -21.51 2.18 11.53
N ASP A 104 -21.10 2.00 12.80
CA ASP A 104 -21.29 2.97 13.88
C ASP A 104 -20.08 3.89 14.07
N LEU A 105 -19.04 3.72 13.24
CA LEU A 105 -17.78 4.46 13.32
C LEU A 105 -17.59 5.40 12.12
N THR A 106 -16.94 6.53 12.37
CA THR A 106 -16.34 7.37 11.33
C THR A 106 -14.83 7.14 11.28
N LYS A 107 -14.21 7.46 10.15
CA LYS A 107 -12.73 7.39 10.00
C LYS A 107 -12.02 8.21 11.08
N ASP A 108 -12.50 9.42 11.37
CA ASP A 108 -11.90 10.30 12.38
C ASP A 108 -11.99 9.70 13.79
N GLN A 109 -13.08 9.00 14.10
CA GLN A 109 -13.21 8.30 15.37
C GLN A 109 -12.22 7.15 15.50
N ILE A 110 -12.02 6.37 14.44
CA ILE A 110 -11.02 5.30 14.43
C ILE A 110 -9.63 5.88 14.63
N ILE A 111 -9.25 6.90 13.85
CA ILE A 111 -7.95 7.58 13.93
C ILE A 111 -7.73 8.14 15.34
N THR A 112 -8.72 8.84 15.90
CA THR A 112 -8.64 9.41 17.25
C THR A 112 -8.38 8.34 18.30
N LYS A 113 -9.06 7.18 18.20
CA LYS A 113 -8.89 6.06 19.12
C LYS A 113 -7.51 5.40 18.97
N MET A 114 -7.01 5.25 17.73
CA MET A 114 -5.68 4.69 17.45
C MET A 114 -4.56 5.60 17.96
N VAL A 115 -4.65 6.91 17.71
CA VAL A 115 -3.61 7.90 18.09
C VAL A 115 -3.77 8.35 19.54
N GLY A 116 -4.96 8.27 20.12
CA GLY A 116 -5.27 8.67 21.50
C GLY A 116 -5.49 10.17 21.71
N ARG A 117 -5.47 10.96 20.64
CA ARG A 117 -5.77 12.40 20.66
C ARG A 117 -6.46 12.82 19.37
N GLN A 118 -7.28 13.85 19.41
CA GLN A 118 -7.80 14.47 18.20
C GLN A 118 -6.66 15.11 17.40
N MET A 119 -6.57 14.75 16.14
CA MET A 119 -5.61 15.38 15.21
C MET A 119 -6.26 16.68 14.67
N LYS A 120 -6.06 17.80 15.40
CA LYS A 120 -6.62 19.09 14.97
C LYS A 120 -5.81 19.77 13.87
N ASP A 121 -4.49 19.53 13.83
CA ASP A 121 -3.58 20.10 12.84
C ASP A 121 -2.77 18.98 12.19
N VAL A 122 -3.28 18.44 11.09
CA VAL A 122 -2.64 17.31 10.37
C VAL A 122 -1.35 17.77 9.68
N TYR A 123 -1.26 19.04 9.30
CA TYR A 123 -0.11 19.59 8.59
C TYR A 123 0.48 20.79 9.35
N PRO A 124 1.76 20.72 9.76
CA PRO A 124 2.42 21.89 10.36
C PRO A 124 2.51 23.03 9.36
N VAL A 125 2.36 24.23 9.85
CA VAL A 125 2.56 25.44 9.04
C VAL A 125 4.01 25.48 8.56
N LYS A 126 4.22 25.58 7.26
CA LYS A 126 5.55 25.70 6.67
C LYS A 126 6.12 27.11 6.99
N THR A 127 7.14 27.17 7.82
CA THR A 127 7.84 28.41 8.17
C THR A 127 9.20 28.57 7.46
N ALA A 128 9.70 27.51 6.84
CA ALA A 128 10.98 27.55 6.13
C ALA A 128 10.88 28.34 4.82
N VAL A 129 11.80 29.25 4.63
CA VAL A 129 11.99 29.95 3.34
C VAL A 129 13.08 29.21 2.57
N PRO A 130 12.79 28.67 1.38
CA PRO A 130 13.78 27.96 0.57
C PRO A 130 14.95 28.88 0.19
N GLY A 131 16.18 28.41 0.38
CA GLY A 131 17.40 29.13 0.03
C GLY A 131 17.86 28.92 -1.42
N GLU A 132 19.18 28.88 -1.62
CA GLU A 132 19.83 28.58 -2.89
C GLU A 132 19.56 27.15 -3.37
N ILE A 133 19.70 26.93 -4.69
CA ILE A 133 19.58 25.58 -5.28
C ILE A 133 20.79 24.75 -4.84
N VAL A 134 20.54 23.58 -4.22
CA VAL A 134 21.57 22.63 -3.75
C VAL A 134 21.64 21.37 -4.59
N LEU A 135 20.58 21.06 -5.37
CA LEU A 135 20.55 19.98 -6.35
C LEU A 135 19.75 20.42 -7.55
N GLU A 136 20.28 20.20 -8.74
CA GLU A 136 19.59 20.45 -10.00
C GLU A 136 19.78 19.26 -10.93
N LEU A 137 18.65 18.74 -11.44
CA LEU A 137 18.63 17.70 -12.46
C LEU A 137 18.18 18.33 -13.77
N LYS A 138 18.90 18.09 -14.85
CA LYS A 138 18.60 18.63 -16.18
C LYS A 138 18.57 17.53 -17.23
N ASN A 139 17.40 17.35 -17.83
CA ASN A 139 17.17 16.43 -18.95
C ASN A 139 17.69 15.01 -18.66
N LEU A 140 17.51 14.50 -17.42
CA LEU A 140 17.94 13.14 -17.08
C LEU A 140 17.12 12.12 -17.84
N ASN A 141 17.81 11.17 -18.48
CA ASN A 141 17.20 10.09 -19.23
C ASN A 141 17.85 8.75 -18.89
N LYS A 142 17.01 7.72 -18.74
CA LYS A 142 17.42 6.33 -18.60
C LYS A 142 16.45 5.44 -19.36
N LYS A 143 16.93 4.82 -20.43
CA LYS A 143 16.15 4.02 -21.36
C LYS A 143 15.35 2.93 -20.63
N GLY A 144 14.05 2.88 -20.90
CA GLY A 144 13.13 1.91 -20.30
C GLY A 144 12.76 2.20 -18.85
N SER A 145 13.14 3.38 -18.30
CA SER A 145 12.88 3.73 -16.90
C SER A 145 12.24 5.12 -16.77
N PHE A 146 12.93 6.16 -17.26
CA PHE A 146 12.41 7.54 -17.22
C PHE A 146 13.04 8.40 -18.32
N GLU A 147 12.35 9.47 -18.70
CA GLU A 147 12.79 10.41 -19.74
C GLU A 147 12.56 11.86 -19.32
N ASN A 148 13.51 12.72 -19.71
CA ASN A 148 13.44 14.18 -19.57
C ASN A 148 13.09 14.66 -18.15
N ILE A 149 13.70 14.08 -17.13
CA ILE A 149 13.49 14.50 -15.75
C ILE A 149 14.24 15.81 -15.49
N ASN A 150 13.49 16.81 -15.08
CA ASN A 150 13.99 18.13 -14.69
C ASN A 150 13.41 18.48 -13.32
N LEU A 151 14.26 18.75 -12.34
CA LEU A 151 13.85 19.22 -11.02
C LEU A 151 15.00 19.99 -10.35
N SER A 152 14.64 20.84 -9.41
CA SER A 152 15.60 21.49 -8.52
C SER A 152 15.17 21.38 -7.08
N LEU A 153 16.13 21.26 -6.17
CA LEU A 153 15.93 21.26 -4.73
C LEU A 153 16.71 22.41 -4.11
N ARG A 154 16.07 23.15 -3.21
CA ARG A 154 16.67 24.29 -2.53
C ARG A 154 17.06 23.94 -1.10
N LYS A 155 18.01 24.66 -0.57
CA LYS A 155 18.44 24.54 0.85
C LYS A 155 17.26 24.79 1.79
N GLY A 156 17.03 23.86 2.72
CA GLY A 156 15.91 23.93 3.68
C GLY A 156 14.53 23.59 3.07
N GLU A 157 14.49 23.12 1.82
CA GLU A 157 13.26 22.68 1.15
C GLU A 157 13.05 21.19 1.34
N ILE A 158 11.78 20.78 1.48
CA ILE A 158 11.34 19.40 1.34
C ILE A 158 10.58 19.31 0.03
N LEU A 159 11.20 18.69 -0.98
CA LEU A 159 10.57 18.44 -2.28
C LEU A 159 9.88 17.08 -2.26
N GLY A 160 8.55 17.07 -2.37
CA GLY A 160 7.75 15.84 -2.47
C GLY A 160 7.70 15.33 -3.92
N MET A 161 7.95 14.04 -4.12
CA MET A 161 7.76 13.38 -5.41
C MET A 161 6.66 12.32 -5.30
N ALA A 162 5.56 12.53 -6.00
CA ALA A 162 4.40 11.64 -6.02
C ALA A 162 4.29 10.89 -7.38
N GLY A 163 3.58 9.77 -7.39
CA GLY A 163 3.29 8.96 -8.57
C GLY A 163 2.83 7.56 -8.20
N LEU A 164 2.23 6.85 -9.13
CA LEU A 164 1.78 5.46 -8.93
C LEU A 164 2.97 4.49 -8.83
N VAL A 165 2.68 3.26 -8.41
CA VAL A 165 3.66 2.15 -8.45
C VAL A 165 4.12 1.97 -9.90
N GLY A 166 5.45 1.85 -10.12
CA GLY A 166 6.03 1.76 -11.45
C GLY A 166 6.24 3.09 -12.19
N ALA A 167 5.96 4.25 -11.56
CA ALA A 167 6.15 5.57 -12.17
C ALA A 167 7.62 6.02 -12.31
N GLY A 168 8.60 5.18 -11.98
CA GLY A 168 10.02 5.49 -12.15
C GLY A 168 10.65 6.35 -11.06
N ARG A 169 9.92 6.67 -9.97
CA ARG A 169 10.42 7.55 -8.89
C ARG A 169 11.70 7.02 -8.23
N THR A 170 11.72 5.75 -7.90
CA THR A 170 12.87 5.08 -7.26
C THR A 170 14.06 5.07 -8.20
N GLU A 171 13.83 4.80 -9.48
CA GLU A 171 14.86 4.70 -10.52
C GLU A 171 15.55 6.04 -10.73
N VAL A 172 14.81 7.16 -10.73
CA VAL A 172 15.38 8.50 -10.79
C VAL A 172 16.35 8.74 -9.64
N PHE A 173 15.92 8.47 -8.39
CA PHE A 173 16.77 8.75 -7.23
C PHE A 173 17.90 7.74 -7.06
N ARG A 174 17.74 6.50 -7.48
CA ARG A 174 18.84 5.54 -7.58
C ARG A 174 19.95 6.04 -8.50
N THR A 175 19.58 6.66 -9.62
CA THR A 175 20.51 7.27 -10.58
C THR A 175 21.18 8.52 -9.98
N VAL A 176 20.42 9.39 -9.33
CA VAL A 176 20.96 10.59 -8.65
C VAL A 176 21.94 10.18 -7.53
N PHE A 177 21.66 9.07 -6.84
CA PHE A 177 22.52 8.53 -5.77
C PHE A 177 23.78 7.79 -6.30
N GLY A 178 23.87 7.60 -7.63
CA GLY A 178 24.99 6.90 -8.27
C GLY A 178 24.91 5.37 -8.19
N LEU A 179 23.76 4.80 -7.83
CA LEU A 179 23.54 3.35 -7.80
C LEU A 179 23.28 2.77 -9.19
N ASP A 180 22.70 3.58 -10.07
CA ASP A 180 22.39 3.21 -11.45
C ASP A 180 23.06 4.18 -12.42
N GLN A 181 23.45 3.68 -13.60
CA GLN A 181 24.01 4.53 -14.65
C GLN A 181 22.94 5.36 -15.33
N LEU A 182 23.30 6.59 -15.69
CA LEU A 182 22.52 7.54 -16.48
C LEU A 182 22.89 7.39 -17.96
N ASP A 183 21.88 7.46 -18.85
CA ASP A 183 22.18 7.45 -20.31
C ASP A 183 22.51 8.84 -20.83
N SER A 184 21.80 9.88 -20.34
CA SER A 184 22.09 11.27 -20.66
C SER A 184 21.46 12.24 -19.65
N GLY A 185 22.03 13.46 -19.61
CA GLY A 185 21.61 14.52 -18.69
C GLY A 185 22.74 15.05 -17.86
#